data_2a8609cac688ce0e78e7a6422021a713
#
_entry.id   2a8609cac688ce0e78e7a6422021a713
#
_cell.length_a   1.000
_cell.length_b   1.000
_cell.length_c   1.000
_cell.angle_alpha   90.00
_cell.angle_beta   90.00
_cell.angle_gamma   90.00
#
_symmetry.space_group_name_H-M   'P 1'
#
loop_
_entity.id
_entity.type
_entity.pdbx_description
1 polymer ?
#
loop_
_entity_poly.entity_id
_entity_poly.type
_entity_poly.pdbx_seq_one_letter_code
_entity_poly.pdbx_strand_id
1 'polypeptide(L)'
;MNAPMFYLYSKQSDMRQFIILFLLVPVYGLLTGCSDSSPEHTFNTAVLSCNMIHDFASNGFLRQLESPSVQMVGGDSNNTAPMKRKEVIDNKIQQVSDYYKKVKQLKETEDSKEVVGASRELYNYALPVYEKEYRELARLYDEGAAKESIASYAQGIQDKYYQGFAERFDKVTAAGKLYAKKHDINVQWDIQTSPQFR
;
A
#
# COMPACT_ATOMS: atom_id res chain seq x y z
N MET A 1 -33.55 -76.45 43.88
CA MET A 1 -33.61 -76.09 42.45
C MET A 1 -33.04 -74.68 42.36
N ASN A 2 -31.75 -74.53 41.97
CA ASN A 2 -31.01 -73.28 41.91
C ASN A 2 -31.01 -72.81 40.48
N ALA A 3 -31.46 -71.56 40.23
CA ALA A 3 -31.37 -70.93 38.93
C ALA A 3 -30.08 -70.12 38.87
N PRO A 4 -29.32 -70.13 37.78
CA PRO A 4 -28.09 -69.36 37.67
C PRO A 4 -28.37 -67.91 37.32
N MET A 5 -27.69 -67.03 38.03
CA MET A 5 -27.67 -65.56 37.84
C MET A 5 -26.74 -65.24 36.68
N PHE A 6 -27.29 -64.73 35.58
CA PHE A 6 -26.47 -64.19 34.46
C PHE A 6 -26.00 -62.78 34.78
N TYR A 7 -24.68 -62.59 34.89
CA TYR A 7 -24.02 -61.27 34.92
C TYR A 7 -23.98 -60.68 33.52
N LEU A 8 -24.70 -59.59 33.30
CA LEU A 8 -24.53 -58.75 32.14
C LEU A 8 -23.29 -57.87 32.33
N TYR A 9 -22.18 -58.20 31.70
CA TYR A 9 -21.00 -57.39 31.65
C TYR A 9 -21.24 -56.25 30.63
N SER A 10 -21.41 -55.04 31.14
CA SER A 10 -21.63 -53.82 30.35
C SER A 10 -20.34 -53.43 29.63
N LYS A 11 -20.37 -53.54 28.29
CA LYS A 11 -19.32 -53.12 27.37
C LYS A 11 -19.35 -51.58 27.20
N GLN A 12 -18.86 -50.83 28.22
CA GLN A 12 -18.96 -49.37 28.30
C GLN A 12 -17.62 -48.66 28.06
N SER A 13 -16.60 -49.36 27.50
CA SER A 13 -15.25 -48.76 27.35
C SER A 13 -14.91 -48.22 25.97
N ASP A 14 -15.66 -48.58 24.92
CA ASP A 14 -15.25 -48.22 23.55
C ASP A 14 -15.78 -46.87 23.04
N MET A 15 -16.83 -46.34 23.66
CA MET A 15 -17.44 -45.09 23.19
C MET A 15 -16.68 -43.84 23.64
N ARG A 16 -15.89 -43.92 24.71
CA ARG A 16 -15.06 -42.79 25.18
C ARG A 16 -13.81 -42.56 24.33
N GLN A 17 -13.22 -43.59 23.75
CA GLN A 17 -12.05 -43.46 22.91
C GLN A 17 -12.39 -42.92 21.51
N PHE A 18 -13.56 -43.20 20.97
CA PHE A 18 -14.02 -42.64 19.69
C PHE A 18 -14.37 -41.16 19.77
N ILE A 19 -14.88 -40.68 20.92
CA ILE A 19 -15.20 -39.25 21.11
C ILE A 19 -13.94 -38.39 21.22
N ILE A 20 -12.85 -38.90 21.81
CA ILE A 20 -11.58 -38.19 21.93
C ILE A 20 -10.86 -38.10 20.57
N LEU A 21 -10.98 -39.12 19.72
CA LEU A 21 -10.36 -39.08 18.39
C LEU A 21 -11.07 -38.13 17.43
N PHE A 22 -12.41 -37.92 17.60
CA PHE A 22 -13.19 -37.01 16.74
C PHE A 22 -13.08 -35.54 17.14
N LEU A 23 -12.62 -35.22 18.37
CA LEU A 23 -12.39 -33.85 18.84
C LEU A 23 -11.01 -33.29 18.50
N LEU A 24 -10.06 -34.12 18.07
CA LEU A 24 -8.70 -33.69 17.71
C LEU A 24 -8.54 -33.33 16.21
N VAL A 25 -9.50 -33.69 15.34
CA VAL A 25 -9.41 -33.46 13.89
C VAL A 25 -9.76 -32.02 13.45
N PRO A 26 -10.67 -31.26 14.12
CA PRO A 26 -11.00 -29.92 13.65
C PRO A 26 -10.00 -28.82 14.06
N VAL A 27 -9.02 -29.10 14.95
CA VAL A 27 -8.06 -28.06 15.43
C VAL A 27 -6.94 -27.78 14.42
N TYR A 28 -6.64 -28.69 13.51
CA TYR A 28 -5.63 -28.49 12.46
C TYR A 28 -6.11 -27.64 11.28
N GLY A 29 -7.40 -27.38 11.15
CA GLY A 29 -7.99 -26.62 10.03
C GLY A 29 -8.09 -25.09 10.27
N LEU A 30 -7.83 -24.59 11.48
CA LEU A 30 -8.01 -23.18 11.82
C LEU A 30 -6.71 -22.38 11.93
N LEU A 31 -5.58 -22.98 11.60
CA LEU A 31 -4.27 -22.28 11.56
C LEU A 31 -3.87 -21.83 10.14
N THR A 32 -4.81 -21.72 9.20
CA THR A 32 -4.58 -20.87 8.03
C THR A 32 -4.76 -19.42 8.49
N GLY A 33 -3.87 -18.96 9.36
CA GLY A 33 -3.71 -17.57 9.65
C GLY A 33 -3.55 -16.83 8.34
N CYS A 34 -4.20 -15.67 8.19
CA CYS A 34 -3.92 -14.73 7.13
C CYS A 34 -2.40 -14.56 7.05
N SER A 35 -1.77 -15.29 6.15
CA SER A 35 -0.34 -15.13 5.97
C SER A 35 -0.16 -13.80 5.25
N ASP A 36 0.69 -12.92 5.80
CA ASP A 36 1.18 -11.70 5.14
C ASP A 36 1.87 -11.98 3.79
N SER A 37 1.72 -13.19 3.28
CA SER A 37 2.30 -13.72 2.04
C SER A 37 1.25 -14.14 1.00
N SER A 38 -0.05 -13.76 1.16
CA SER A 38 -1.03 -14.05 0.11
C SER A 38 -0.72 -13.26 -1.16
N PRO A 39 -1.06 -13.81 -2.34
CA PRO A 39 -0.92 -13.07 -3.59
C PRO A 39 -1.64 -11.72 -3.60
N GLU A 40 -2.83 -11.65 -3.03
CA GLU A 40 -3.62 -10.42 -2.92
C GLU A 40 -2.93 -9.40 -2.02
N HIS A 41 -2.37 -9.83 -0.88
CA HIS A 41 -1.63 -8.94 0.00
C HIS A 41 -0.39 -8.38 -0.70
N THR A 42 0.35 -9.22 -1.40
CA THR A 42 1.51 -8.81 -2.19
C THR A 42 1.11 -7.82 -3.27
N PHE A 43 0.04 -8.10 -4.02
CA PHE A 43 -0.49 -7.21 -5.06
C PHE A 43 -0.92 -5.86 -4.49
N ASN A 44 -1.72 -5.86 -3.43
CA ASN A 44 -2.20 -4.64 -2.79
C ASN A 44 -1.04 -3.78 -2.28
N THR A 45 -0.03 -4.43 -1.69
CA THR A 45 1.12 -3.74 -1.12
C THR A 45 2.12 -3.27 -2.18
N ALA A 46 2.40 -4.07 -3.22
CA ALA A 46 3.39 -3.72 -4.23
C ALA A 46 2.81 -2.90 -5.41
N VAL A 47 1.53 -3.08 -5.76
CA VAL A 47 0.94 -2.44 -6.94
C VAL A 47 -0.01 -1.31 -6.56
N LEU A 48 -1.07 -1.64 -5.80
CA LEU A 48 -2.09 -0.65 -5.49
C LEU A 48 -1.56 0.50 -4.63
N SER A 49 -0.58 0.25 -3.75
CA SER A 49 0.04 1.31 -2.96
C SER A 49 0.74 2.36 -3.82
N CYS A 50 1.24 2.00 -5.02
CA CYS A 50 1.90 2.94 -5.93
C CYS A 50 0.96 4.01 -6.47
N ASN A 51 -0.36 3.79 -6.42
CA ASN A 51 -1.34 4.82 -6.78
C ASN A 51 -1.28 6.05 -5.86
N MET A 52 -0.71 5.92 -4.67
CA MET A 52 -0.49 7.05 -3.74
C MET A 52 0.45 8.12 -4.28
N ILE A 53 1.27 7.77 -5.27
CA ILE A 53 2.25 8.66 -5.88
C ILE A 53 2.03 8.84 -7.39
N HIS A 54 0.84 8.46 -7.92
CA HIS A 54 0.53 8.58 -9.35
C HIS A 54 0.62 10.03 -9.87
N ASP A 55 0.46 11.00 -8.97
CA ASP A 55 0.52 12.44 -9.23
C ASP A 55 1.95 13.03 -9.13
N PHE A 56 2.97 12.19 -8.89
CA PHE A 56 4.36 12.63 -8.78
C PHE A 56 4.84 13.35 -10.04
N ALA A 57 5.56 14.46 -9.84
CA ALA A 57 6.11 15.33 -10.90
C ALA A 57 5.07 15.74 -11.95
N SER A 58 3.79 15.89 -11.54
CA SER A 58 2.68 16.25 -12.41
C SER A 58 2.01 17.55 -11.95
N ASN A 59 1.22 18.16 -12.85
CA ASN A 59 0.40 19.32 -12.53
C ASN A 59 -0.66 19.02 -11.45
N GLY A 60 -1.06 17.75 -11.29
CA GLY A 60 -2.02 17.34 -10.26
C GLY A 60 -1.50 17.63 -8.86
N PHE A 61 -0.26 17.23 -8.59
CA PHE A 61 0.36 17.48 -7.28
C PHE A 61 0.67 18.96 -7.05
N LEU A 62 1.11 19.68 -8.08
CA LEU A 62 1.36 21.12 -7.97
C LEU A 62 0.11 21.89 -7.58
N ARG A 63 -1.06 21.57 -8.11
CA ARG A 63 -2.35 22.16 -7.73
C ARG A 63 -2.68 21.94 -6.25
N GLN A 64 -2.29 20.81 -5.65
CA GLN A 64 -2.45 20.60 -4.21
C GLN A 64 -1.61 21.56 -3.38
N LEU A 65 -0.42 21.92 -3.87
CA LEU A 65 0.43 22.93 -3.20
C LEU A 65 -0.06 24.35 -3.41
N GLU A 66 -0.64 24.66 -4.57
CA GLU A 66 -1.23 25.99 -4.83
C GLU A 66 -2.46 26.25 -3.95
N SER A 67 -3.29 25.20 -3.77
CA SER A 67 -4.52 25.28 -2.98
C SER A 67 -4.55 24.16 -1.91
N PRO A 68 -3.77 24.32 -0.83
CA PRO A 68 -3.69 23.31 0.21
C PRO A 68 -5.02 23.17 0.96
N SER A 69 -5.25 21.97 1.50
CA SER A 69 -6.39 21.70 2.38
C SER A 69 -6.41 22.67 3.56
N VAL A 70 -7.60 22.94 4.08
CA VAL A 70 -7.77 23.71 5.30
C VAL A 70 -7.66 22.81 6.53
N GLN A 71 -7.16 23.36 7.62
CA GLN A 71 -7.10 22.70 8.92
C GLN A 71 -7.83 23.53 9.98
N MET A 72 -8.34 22.88 11.00
CA MET A 72 -8.92 23.56 12.16
C MET A 72 -7.82 24.25 12.97
N VAL A 73 -8.09 25.47 13.41
CA VAL A 73 -7.20 26.25 14.26
C VAL A 73 -7.76 26.32 15.68
N GLY A 74 -6.94 26.00 16.66
CA GLY A 74 -7.33 26.09 18.07
C GLY A 74 -8.40 25.08 18.50
N GLY A 75 -8.64 24.03 17.72
CA GLY A 75 -9.65 23.00 18.06
C GLY A 75 -11.11 23.42 17.80
N ASP A 76 -11.33 24.56 17.20
CA ASP A 76 -12.67 25.06 16.81
C ASP A 76 -12.94 24.74 15.34
N SER A 77 -13.99 23.97 15.07
CA SER A 77 -14.42 23.59 13.70
C SER A 77 -14.83 24.78 12.84
N ASN A 78 -15.19 25.91 13.43
CA ASN A 78 -15.55 27.13 12.71
C ASN A 78 -14.34 28.02 12.38
N ASN A 79 -13.18 27.72 12.96
CA ASN A 79 -11.95 28.46 12.71
C ASN A 79 -10.98 27.59 11.90
N THR A 80 -10.87 27.86 10.61
CA THR A 80 -10.02 27.10 9.70
C THR A 80 -8.99 28.00 9.02
N ALA A 81 -7.81 27.44 8.76
CA ALA A 81 -6.77 28.10 7.98
C ALA A 81 -6.19 27.10 6.95
N PRO A 82 -5.65 27.57 5.82
CA PRO A 82 -4.91 26.74 4.91
C PRO A 82 -3.70 26.10 5.61
N MET A 83 -3.48 24.81 5.37
CA MET A 83 -2.27 24.12 5.83
C MET A 83 -1.03 24.78 5.23
N LYS A 84 0.04 24.83 5.98
CA LYS A 84 1.35 25.18 5.40
C LYS A 84 1.76 24.10 4.38
N ARG A 85 2.37 24.54 3.27
CA ARG A 85 2.84 23.62 2.23
C ARG A 85 3.87 22.63 2.78
N LYS A 86 4.70 23.08 3.71
CA LYS A 86 5.59 22.19 4.44
C LYS A 86 4.87 21.03 5.12
N GLU A 87 3.73 21.27 5.76
CA GLU A 87 2.94 20.22 6.42
C GLU A 87 2.33 19.25 5.40
N VAL A 88 1.86 19.76 4.25
CA VAL A 88 1.35 18.92 3.16
C VAL A 88 2.43 17.98 2.65
N ILE A 89 3.66 18.50 2.45
CA ILE A 89 4.79 17.69 1.98
C ILE A 89 5.25 16.70 3.04
N ASP A 90 5.37 17.10 4.30
CA ASP A 90 5.79 16.21 5.37
C ASP A 90 4.81 15.05 5.54
N ASN A 91 3.49 15.31 5.45
CA ASN A 91 2.45 14.27 5.45
C ASN A 91 2.59 13.31 4.25
N LYS A 92 2.85 13.85 3.06
CA LYS A 92 3.09 13.03 1.85
C LYS A 92 4.33 12.16 2.01
N ILE A 93 5.44 12.71 2.49
CA ILE A 93 6.68 11.97 2.76
C ILE A 93 6.43 10.84 3.76
N GLN A 94 5.72 11.13 4.85
CA GLN A 94 5.37 10.11 5.85
C GLN A 94 4.58 8.97 5.21
N GLN A 95 3.53 9.29 4.44
CA GLN A 95 2.72 8.29 3.75
C GLN A 95 3.56 7.44 2.79
N VAL A 96 4.34 8.08 1.93
CA VAL A 96 5.19 7.40 0.93
C VAL A 96 6.22 6.51 1.62
N SER A 97 6.85 6.99 2.69
CA SER A 97 7.80 6.25 3.49
C SER A 97 7.18 5.01 4.15
N ASP A 98 5.97 5.15 4.69
CA ASP A 98 5.25 4.03 5.33
C ASP A 98 4.86 2.95 4.32
N TYR A 99 4.38 3.34 3.13
CA TYR A 99 4.12 2.36 2.06
C TYR A 99 5.41 1.71 1.56
N TYR A 100 6.46 2.49 1.35
CA TYR A 100 7.75 1.94 0.95
C TYR A 100 8.30 0.94 1.98
N LYS A 101 8.15 1.24 3.28
CA LYS A 101 8.52 0.32 4.37
C LYS A 101 7.76 -1.01 4.26
N LYS A 102 6.45 -0.98 3.99
CA LYS A 102 5.64 -2.19 3.77
C LYS A 102 6.11 -2.96 2.54
N VAL A 103 6.39 -2.29 1.42
CA VAL A 103 6.93 -2.93 0.21
C VAL A 103 8.29 -3.59 0.47
N LYS A 104 9.16 -2.95 1.26
CA LYS A 104 10.45 -3.54 1.65
C LYS A 104 10.31 -4.81 2.50
N GLN A 105 9.24 -4.93 3.27
CA GLN A 105 8.97 -6.10 4.12
C GLN A 105 8.35 -7.27 3.35
N LEU A 106 7.87 -7.07 2.12
CA LEU A 106 7.37 -8.15 1.31
C LEU A 106 8.46 -9.18 1.02
N LYS A 107 8.11 -10.45 1.23
CA LYS A 107 8.97 -11.57 0.88
C LYS A 107 9.01 -11.73 -0.63
N GLU A 108 10.20 -11.70 -1.20
CA GLU A 108 10.40 -12.02 -2.61
C GLU A 108 10.38 -13.54 -2.82
N THR A 109 9.53 -13.96 -3.75
CA THR A 109 9.47 -15.32 -4.27
C THR A 109 9.75 -15.27 -5.77
N GLU A 110 9.95 -16.43 -6.42
CA GLU A 110 10.09 -16.48 -7.88
C GLU A 110 8.89 -15.81 -8.59
N ASP A 111 7.70 -15.86 -8.00
CA ASP A 111 6.48 -15.29 -8.57
C ASP A 111 6.35 -13.78 -8.33
N SER A 112 6.82 -13.28 -7.22
CA SER A 112 6.63 -11.88 -6.79
C SER A 112 7.84 -10.99 -7.01
N LYS A 113 9.01 -11.52 -7.30
CA LYS A 113 10.26 -10.75 -7.40
C LYS A 113 10.18 -9.59 -8.38
N GLU A 114 9.52 -9.76 -9.52
CA GLU A 114 9.40 -8.71 -10.54
C GLU A 114 8.52 -7.56 -10.05
N VAL A 115 7.34 -7.86 -9.52
CA VAL A 115 6.39 -6.83 -9.08
C VAL A 115 6.89 -6.12 -7.81
N VAL A 116 7.51 -6.84 -6.87
CA VAL A 116 8.10 -6.26 -5.66
C VAL A 116 9.33 -5.43 -6.00
N GLY A 117 10.19 -5.92 -6.89
CA GLY A 117 11.38 -5.21 -7.37
C GLY A 117 11.01 -3.90 -8.08
N ALA A 118 10.07 -3.95 -9.03
CA ALA A 118 9.58 -2.76 -9.73
C ALA A 118 9.00 -1.71 -8.76
N SER A 119 8.21 -2.13 -7.79
CA SER A 119 7.66 -1.25 -6.76
C SER A 119 8.75 -0.60 -5.91
N ARG A 120 9.77 -1.36 -5.48
CA ARG A 120 10.91 -0.82 -4.74
C ARG A 120 11.69 0.22 -5.54
N GLU A 121 11.91 -0.05 -6.84
CA GLU A 121 12.57 0.92 -7.73
C GLU A 121 11.80 2.22 -7.83
N LEU A 122 10.46 2.16 -7.94
CA LEU A 122 9.60 3.32 -8.04
C LEU A 122 9.66 4.17 -6.75
N TYR A 123 9.51 3.55 -5.58
CA TYR A 123 9.59 4.27 -4.30
C TYR A 123 10.98 4.84 -4.03
N ASN A 124 12.04 4.07 -4.35
CA ASN A 124 13.43 4.54 -4.24
C ASN A 124 13.69 5.78 -5.10
N TYR A 125 13.04 5.87 -6.24
CA TYR A 125 13.16 7.02 -7.12
C TYR A 125 12.38 8.23 -6.60
N ALA A 126 11.14 8.04 -6.16
CA ALA A 126 10.24 9.13 -5.81
C ALA A 126 10.53 9.74 -4.43
N LEU A 127 10.83 8.92 -3.41
CA LEU A 127 10.95 9.38 -2.03
C LEU A 127 12.03 10.47 -1.83
N PRO A 128 13.26 10.33 -2.35
CA PRO A 128 14.28 11.38 -2.21
C PRO A 128 13.89 12.71 -2.87
N VAL A 129 13.08 12.67 -3.93
CA VAL A 129 12.59 13.88 -4.61
C VAL A 129 11.57 14.60 -3.75
N TYR A 130 10.65 13.87 -3.09
CA TYR A 130 9.76 14.47 -2.08
C TYR A 130 10.54 15.10 -0.94
N GLU A 131 11.54 14.39 -0.42
CA GLU A 131 12.34 14.84 0.73
C GLU A 131 13.21 16.06 0.43
N LYS A 132 13.61 16.26 -0.81
CA LYS A 132 14.49 17.36 -1.20
C LYS A 132 13.74 18.42 -2.01
N GLU A 133 13.32 18.08 -3.22
CA GLU A 133 12.83 19.06 -4.17
C GLU A 133 11.45 19.61 -3.76
N TYR A 134 10.53 18.74 -3.35
CA TYR A 134 9.21 19.20 -2.92
C TYR A 134 9.22 19.92 -1.57
N ARG A 135 10.13 19.57 -0.66
CA ARG A 135 10.33 20.38 0.56
C ARG A 135 10.81 21.78 0.25
N GLU A 136 11.72 21.93 -0.71
CA GLU A 136 12.19 23.23 -1.14
C GLU A 136 11.07 24.02 -1.84
N LEU A 137 10.30 23.38 -2.71
CA LEU A 137 9.14 24.02 -3.33
C LEU A 137 8.12 24.49 -2.28
N ALA A 138 7.84 23.67 -1.26
CA ALA A 138 6.94 24.03 -0.17
C ALA A 138 7.48 25.23 0.63
N ARG A 139 8.79 25.28 0.87
CA ARG A 139 9.45 26.42 1.52
C ARG A 139 9.26 27.71 0.71
N LEU A 140 9.45 27.65 -0.60
CA LEU A 140 9.24 28.81 -1.47
C LEU A 140 7.81 29.35 -1.40
N TYR A 141 6.81 28.46 -1.37
CA TYR A 141 5.41 28.86 -1.17
C TYR A 141 5.18 29.50 0.20
N ASP A 142 5.65 28.86 1.27
CA ASP A 142 5.39 29.30 2.65
C ASP A 142 6.12 30.60 3.01
N GLU A 143 7.25 30.91 2.35
CA GLU A 143 8.00 32.16 2.48
C GLU A 143 7.49 33.28 1.56
N GLY A 144 6.52 32.98 0.69
CA GLY A 144 5.93 33.96 -0.22
C GLY A 144 6.88 34.38 -1.34
N ALA A 145 7.70 33.47 -1.84
CA ALA A 145 8.58 33.76 -3.00
C ALA A 145 7.77 34.21 -4.22
N ALA A 146 8.42 34.89 -5.15
CA ALA A 146 7.78 35.35 -6.37
C ALA A 146 7.14 34.19 -7.13
N LYS A 147 5.95 34.39 -7.68
CA LYS A 147 5.18 33.34 -8.40
C LYS A 147 5.97 32.71 -9.54
N GLU A 148 6.74 33.53 -10.25
CA GLU A 148 7.60 33.12 -11.36
C GLU A 148 8.71 32.16 -10.88
N SER A 149 9.29 32.43 -9.70
CA SER A 149 10.31 31.56 -9.09
C SER A 149 9.73 30.23 -8.67
N ILE A 150 8.55 30.23 -8.05
CA ILE A 150 7.82 29.02 -7.68
C ILE A 150 7.48 28.19 -8.91
N ALA A 151 6.91 28.80 -9.95
CA ALA A 151 6.55 28.13 -11.20
C ALA A 151 7.77 27.55 -11.91
N SER A 152 8.87 28.30 -11.99
CA SER A 152 10.13 27.84 -12.60
C SER A 152 10.71 26.64 -11.84
N TYR A 153 10.70 26.68 -10.50
CA TYR A 153 11.19 25.57 -9.68
C TYR A 153 10.30 24.30 -9.85
N ALA A 154 8.98 24.48 -9.86
CA ALA A 154 8.03 23.40 -10.07
C ALA A 154 8.21 22.76 -11.46
N GLN A 155 8.38 23.58 -12.50
CA GLN A 155 8.66 23.10 -13.87
C GLN A 155 9.97 22.31 -13.91
N GLY A 156 11.02 22.78 -13.23
CA GLY A 156 12.28 22.07 -13.11
C GLY A 156 12.16 20.67 -12.49
N ILE A 157 11.26 20.48 -11.50
CA ILE A 157 10.94 19.16 -10.94
C ILE A 157 10.31 18.26 -12.02
N GLN A 158 9.32 18.79 -12.76
CA GLN A 158 8.66 18.03 -13.82
C GLN A 158 9.66 17.61 -14.91
N ASP A 159 10.40 18.56 -15.44
CA ASP A 159 11.34 18.31 -16.54
C ASP A 159 12.41 17.28 -16.16
N LYS A 160 12.85 17.31 -14.92
CA LYS A 160 13.94 16.44 -14.44
C LYS A 160 13.47 15.04 -14.06
N TYR A 161 12.28 14.91 -13.46
CA TYR A 161 11.90 13.68 -12.77
C TYR A 161 10.72 12.93 -13.38
N TYR A 162 9.88 13.60 -14.18
CA TYR A 162 8.66 12.98 -14.70
C TYR A 162 8.93 11.74 -15.56
N GLN A 163 9.82 11.85 -16.55
CA GLN A 163 10.09 10.74 -17.47
C GLN A 163 10.58 9.49 -16.75
N GLY A 164 11.54 9.66 -15.84
CA GLY A 164 12.08 8.55 -15.06
C GLY A 164 11.07 7.94 -14.10
N PHE A 165 10.11 8.73 -13.61
CA PHE A 165 8.99 8.23 -12.81
C PHE A 165 8.01 7.42 -13.67
N ALA A 166 7.58 7.97 -14.81
CA ALA A 166 6.63 7.32 -15.72
C ALA A 166 7.12 5.93 -16.14
N GLU A 167 8.38 5.83 -16.55
CA GLU A 167 8.99 4.54 -16.93
C GLU A 167 8.93 3.49 -15.80
N ARG A 168 9.17 3.92 -14.55
CA ARG A 168 9.10 3.01 -13.38
C ARG A 168 7.67 2.66 -13.01
N PHE A 169 6.76 3.61 -13.13
CA PHE A 169 5.34 3.38 -12.89
C PHE A 169 4.75 2.40 -13.91
N ASP A 170 5.15 2.53 -15.17
CA ASP A 170 4.78 1.59 -16.23
C ASP A 170 5.32 0.17 -15.97
N LYS A 171 6.56 0.05 -15.46
CA LYS A 171 7.12 -1.25 -15.04
C LYS A 171 6.28 -1.89 -13.93
N VAL A 172 5.91 -1.12 -12.90
CA VAL A 172 5.03 -1.62 -11.82
C VAL A 172 3.69 -2.09 -12.38
N THR A 173 3.10 -1.30 -13.28
CA THR A 173 1.81 -1.62 -13.89
C THR A 173 1.90 -2.89 -14.73
N ALA A 174 2.95 -3.03 -15.57
CA ALA A 174 3.17 -4.20 -16.39
C ALA A 174 3.39 -5.47 -15.56
N ALA A 175 4.29 -5.41 -14.57
CA ALA A 175 4.55 -6.52 -13.65
C ALA A 175 3.29 -6.87 -12.83
N GLY A 176 2.54 -5.86 -12.38
CA GLY A 176 1.29 -6.03 -11.65
C GLY A 176 0.22 -6.74 -12.48
N LYS A 177 0.06 -6.39 -13.76
CA LYS A 177 -0.87 -7.07 -14.67
C LYS A 177 -0.54 -8.55 -14.85
N LEU A 178 0.73 -8.88 -15.02
CA LEU A 178 1.18 -10.26 -15.14
C LEU A 178 0.95 -11.04 -13.83
N TYR A 179 1.28 -10.43 -12.70
CA TYR A 179 1.08 -11.01 -11.38
C TYR A 179 -0.40 -11.25 -11.08
N ALA A 180 -1.27 -10.26 -11.32
CA ALA A 180 -2.70 -10.37 -11.10
C ALA A 180 -3.32 -11.49 -11.96
N LYS A 181 -2.94 -11.56 -13.24
CA LYS A 181 -3.38 -12.63 -14.15
C LYS A 181 -2.94 -14.01 -13.67
N LYS A 182 -1.71 -14.15 -13.20
CA LYS A 182 -1.18 -15.44 -12.72
C LYS A 182 -1.88 -15.97 -11.49
N HIS A 183 -2.37 -15.07 -10.63
CA HIS A 183 -2.99 -15.39 -9.36
C HIS A 183 -4.51 -15.18 -9.34
N ASP A 184 -5.14 -15.00 -10.51
CA ASP A 184 -6.58 -14.78 -10.66
C ASP A 184 -7.12 -13.61 -9.82
N ILE A 185 -6.28 -12.57 -9.61
CA ILE A 185 -6.68 -11.36 -8.90
C ILE A 185 -7.52 -10.49 -9.83
N ASN A 186 -8.78 -10.28 -9.46
CA ASN A 186 -9.68 -9.43 -10.25
C ASN A 186 -9.43 -7.95 -9.96
N VAL A 187 -8.90 -7.23 -10.95
CA VAL A 187 -8.59 -5.80 -10.86
C VAL A 187 -9.13 -5.08 -12.07
N GLN A 188 -9.86 -3.98 -11.82
CA GLN A 188 -10.18 -3.03 -12.88
C GLN A 188 -8.96 -2.10 -13.06
N TRP A 189 -8.32 -2.21 -14.21
CA TRP A 189 -7.25 -1.32 -14.61
C TRP A 189 -7.89 -0.11 -15.30
N ASP A 190 -8.07 0.98 -14.54
CA ASP A 190 -8.46 2.24 -15.16
C ASP A 190 -7.38 2.69 -16.13
N ILE A 191 -7.81 2.99 -17.36
CA ILE A 191 -6.95 3.33 -18.50
C ILE A 191 -6.25 4.70 -18.30
N GLN A 192 -6.39 5.33 -17.16
CA GLN A 192 -5.73 6.61 -16.82
C GLN A 192 -4.27 6.43 -16.35
N THR A 193 -3.53 5.51 -16.96
CA THR A 193 -2.11 5.29 -16.66
C THR A 193 -1.17 6.18 -17.46
N SER A 194 -1.68 7.14 -18.20
CA SER A 194 -0.84 8.21 -18.76
C SER A 194 -1.30 9.53 -18.18
N PRO A 195 -0.46 10.22 -17.39
CA PRO A 195 -0.73 11.61 -17.04
C PRO A 195 -0.86 12.38 -18.34
N GLN A 196 -2.09 12.71 -18.71
CA GLN A 196 -2.33 13.54 -19.91
C GLN A 196 -1.90 14.96 -19.57
N PHE A 197 -0.69 15.32 -20.01
CA PHE A 197 -0.25 16.69 -20.09
C PHE A 197 -0.90 17.32 -21.33
N ARG A 198 -1.89 18.17 -21.12
CA ARG A 198 -2.27 19.25 -22.01
C ARG A 198 -2.33 20.54 -21.23
#